data_364e37feda6fd759b0c0c2e431c69160
#
_entry.id   364e37feda6fd759b0c0c2e431c69160
#
_cell.length_a   1.000
_cell.length_b   1.000
_cell.length_c   1.000
_cell.angle_alpha   90.00
_cell.angle_beta   90.00
_cell.angle_gamma   90.00
#
_symmetry.space_group_name_H-M   'P 1'
#
loop_
_entity.id
_entity.type
_entity.pdbx_description
1 polymer ?
#
loop_
_entity_poly.entity_id
_entity_poly.type
_entity_poly.pdbx_seq_one_letter_code
_entity_poly.pdbx_strand_id
1 'polypeptide(L)'
;LVGSEMCIRDSVIGVFIAILGQFMGVNAVLYYGPTIFENAGLSSGDSLFSQVLVGVVNMLTSVLALVIIDRVGRKQLVYWGVSGMIVSLLCIGFYFMCGAALGLPSVFLLVFFLAYIFCCAVSICAVVWVLLSEMYPTRVRGLAMSIAGLALWVGTYLIGQLTPWMLENLTPAGTFFLFAAMCVPYML
;
A
#
# COMPACT_ATOMS: atom_id res chain seq x y z
N LEU A 1 13.29 -16.56 -30.52
CA LEU A 1 13.82 -17.00 -29.19
C LEU A 1 14.08 -15.82 -28.26
N VAL A 2 14.82 -14.77 -28.69
CA VAL A 2 15.12 -13.58 -27.87
C VAL A 2 13.85 -12.86 -27.41
N GLY A 3 12.84 -12.74 -28.25
CA GLY A 3 11.57 -12.09 -27.90
C GLY A 3 10.71 -12.86 -26.88
N SER A 4 10.81 -14.19 -26.83
CA SER A 4 10.09 -15.01 -25.85
C SER A 4 10.73 -14.97 -24.46
N GLU A 5 12.06 -14.95 -24.38
CA GLU A 5 12.77 -14.84 -23.10
C GLU A 5 12.60 -13.46 -22.45
N MET A 6 12.64 -12.37 -23.25
CA MET A 6 12.31 -11.03 -22.75
C MET A 6 10.87 -10.97 -22.22
N CYS A 7 9.92 -11.56 -22.91
CA CYS A 7 8.53 -11.56 -22.50
C CYS A 7 8.30 -12.33 -21.19
N ILE A 8 9.00 -13.46 -20.99
CA ILE A 8 8.94 -14.24 -19.73
C ILE A 8 9.54 -13.44 -18.59
N ARG A 9 10.71 -12.84 -18.77
CA ARG A 9 11.37 -12.00 -17.76
C ARG A 9 10.50 -10.83 -17.33
N ASP A 10 9.91 -10.12 -18.29
CA ASP A 10 9.05 -8.98 -18.02
C ASP A 10 7.75 -9.41 -17.31
N SER A 11 7.22 -10.59 -17.63
CA SER A 11 6.06 -11.16 -16.93
C SER A 11 6.40 -11.52 -15.48
N VAL A 12 7.55 -12.11 -15.23
CA VAL A 12 8.02 -12.44 -13.88
C VAL A 12 8.21 -11.17 -13.05
N ILE A 13 8.85 -10.16 -13.61
CA ILE A 13 9.05 -8.86 -12.94
C ILE A 13 7.70 -8.24 -12.61
N GLY A 14 6.75 -8.23 -13.55
CA GLY A 14 5.42 -7.68 -13.32
C GLY A 14 4.64 -8.39 -12.22
N VAL A 15 4.73 -9.73 -12.15
CA VAL A 15 4.15 -10.52 -11.06
C VAL A 15 4.79 -10.17 -9.71
N PHE A 16 6.12 -10.03 -9.64
CA PHE A 16 6.81 -9.62 -8.41
C PHE A 16 6.41 -8.22 -7.96
N ILE A 17 6.33 -7.26 -8.88
CA ILE A 17 5.88 -5.89 -8.58
C ILE A 17 4.45 -5.91 -8.04
N ALA A 18 3.55 -6.68 -8.67
CA ALA A 18 2.16 -6.79 -8.24
C ALA A 18 2.04 -7.39 -6.82
N ILE A 19 2.78 -8.45 -6.52
CA ILE A 19 2.79 -9.09 -5.19
C ILE A 19 3.40 -8.17 -4.15
N LEU A 20 4.59 -7.61 -4.39
CA LEU A 20 5.27 -6.71 -3.46
C LEU A 20 4.43 -5.49 -3.12
N GLY A 21 3.72 -4.92 -4.12
CA GLY A 21 2.80 -3.82 -3.90
C GLY A 21 1.70 -4.14 -2.88
N GLN A 22 1.23 -5.39 -2.81
CA GLN A 22 0.24 -5.82 -1.82
C GLN A 22 0.84 -5.97 -0.42
N PHE A 23 2.08 -6.46 -0.32
CA PHE A 23 2.79 -6.63 0.95
C PHE A 23 3.19 -5.31 1.64
N MET A 24 3.02 -4.17 1.00
CA MET A 24 3.15 -2.84 1.64
C MET A 24 2.02 -2.51 2.62
N GLY A 25 0.99 -3.34 2.71
CA GLY A 25 -0.06 -3.23 3.72
C GLY A 25 -1.25 -2.35 3.35
N VAL A 26 -1.40 -1.93 2.10
CA VAL A 26 -2.51 -1.07 1.65
C VAL A 26 -3.86 -1.67 1.99
N ASN A 27 -4.07 -2.92 1.57
CA ASN A 27 -5.32 -3.63 1.84
C ASN A 27 -5.49 -3.96 3.32
N ALA A 28 -4.40 -4.21 4.06
CA ALA A 28 -4.45 -4.39 5.50
C ALA A 28 -5.02 -3.14 6.20
N VAL A 29 -4.52 -1.95 5.83
CA VAL A 29 -5.01 -0.68 6.37
C VAL A 29 -6.47 -0.43 6.00
N LEU A 30 -6.87 -0.72 4.77
CA LEU A 30 -8.26 -0.51 4.31
C LEU A 30 -9.25 -1.48 4.96
N TYR A 31 -8.88 -2.74 5.16
CA TYR A 31 -9.79 -3.76 5.70
C TYR A 31 -9.83 -3.74 7.23
N TYR A 32 -8.68 -3.56 7.87
CA TYR A 32 -8.56 -3.63 9.33
C TYR A 32 -8.39 -2.26 9.99
N GLY A 33 -8.60 -1.16 9.26
CA GLY A 33 -8.51 0.20 9.78
C GLY A 33 -9.32 0.41 11.06
N PRO A 34 -10.62 0.07 11.12
CA PRO A 34 -11.41 0.20 12.33
C PRO A 34 -10.81 -0.53 13.54
N THR A 35 -10.39 -1.78 13.35
CA THR A 35 -9.73 -2.58 14.41
C THR A 35 -8.42 -1.96 14.89
N ILE A 36 -7.66 -1.37 13.97
CA ILE A 36 -6.40 -0.69 14.31
C ILE A 36 -6.68 0.59 15.13
N PHE A 37 -7.71 1.35 14.77
CA PHE A 37 -8.13 2.53 15.51
C PHE A 37 -8.72 2.18 16.89
N GLU A 38 -9.47 1.08 17.01
CA GLU A 38 -9.95 0.56 18.28
C GLU A 38 -8.79 0.13 19.19
N ASN A 39 -7.77 -0.54 18.64
CA ASN A 39 -6.54 -0.88 19.37
C ASN A 39 -5.75 0.35 19.82
N ALA A 40 -5.92 1.49 19.17
CA ALA A 40 -5.37 2.78 19.59
C ALA A 40 -6.23 3.50 20.67
N GLY A 41 -7.33 2.89 21.09
CA GLY A 41 -8.21 3.40 22.16
C GLY A 41 -9.35 4.31 21.69
N LEU A 42 -9.67 4.34 20.39
CA LEU A 42 -10.86 5.04 19.90
C LEU A 42 -12.12 4.21 20.19
N SER A 43 -13.27 4.90 20.38
CA SER A 43 -14.57 4.23 20.42
C SER A 43 -14.89 3.62 19.04
N SER A 44 -15.74 2.60 19.02
CA SER A 44 -16.17 1.95 17.75
C SER A 44 -16.80 2.95 16.77
N GLY A 45 -17.54 3.94 17.26
CA GLY A 45 -18.11 5.01 16.44
C GLY A 45 -17.07 5.91 15.80
N ASP A 46 -16.07 6.35 16.58
CA ASP A 46 -14.97 7.19 16.10
C ASP A 46 -14.04 6.43 15.15
N SER A 47 -13.86 5.14 15.37
CA SER A 47 -13.07 4.25 14.49
C SER A 47 -13.72 4.11 13.13
N LEU A 48 -15.03 3.90 13.07
CA LEU A 48 -15.80 3.85 11.83
C LEU A 48 -15.79 5.19 11.08
N PHE A 49 -15.94 6.31 11.81
CA PHE A 49 -15.85 7.65 11.21
C PHE A 49 -14.46 7.90 10.61
N SER A 50 -13.40 7.51 11.32
CA SER A 50 -12.03 7.61 10.84
C SER A 50 -11.82 6.79 9.57
N GLN A 51 -12.42 5.61 9.48
CA GLN A 51 -12.36 4.77 8.28
C GLN A 51 -13.11 5.40 7.09
N VAL A 52 -14.22 6.09 7.32
CA VAL A 52 -14.91 6.85 6.27
C VAL A 52 -14.01 7.96 5.74
N LEU A 53 -13.31 8.70 6.62
CA LEU A 53 -12.35 9.72 6.21
C LEU A 53 -11.22 9.13 5.36
N VAL A 54 -10.67 7.99 5.75
CA VAL A 54 -9.66 7.26 4.98
C VAL A 54 -10.20 6.92 3.58
N GLY A 55 -11.43 6.44 3.46
CA GLY A 55 -12.07 6.13 2.18
C GLY A 55 -12.26 7.36 1.29
N VAL A 56 -12.71 8.47 1.86
CA VAL A 56 -12.90 9.75 1.14
C VAL A 56 -11.56 10.28 0.62
N VAL A 57 -10.52 10.28 1.47
CA VAL A 57 -9.17 10.71 1.06
C VAL A 57 -8.63 9.80 -0.04
N ASN A 58 -8.80 8.49 0.08
CA ASN A 58 -8.38 7.54 -0.96
C ASN A 58 -9.06 7.83 -2.31
N MET A 59 -10.37 8.08 -2.31
CA MET A 59 -11.13 8.42 -3.51
C MET A 59 -10.64 9.73 -4.14
N LEU A 60 -10.55 10.81 -3.36
CA LEU A 60 -10.11 12.11 -3.85
C LEU A 60 -8.68 12.08 -4.37
N THR A 61 -7.80 11.37 -3.67
CA THR A 61 -6.39 11.22 -4.07
C THR A 61 -6.26 10.40 -5.34
N SER A 62 -7.09 9.36 -5.53
CA SER A 62 -7.08 8.57 -6.76
C SER A 62 -7.45 9.42 -7.98
N VAL A 63 -8.44 10.31 -7.85
CA VAL A 63 -8.78 11.26 -8.91
C VAL A 63 -7.63 12.24 -9.17
N LEU A 64 -6.99 12.75 -8.12
CA LEU A 64 -5.85 13.65 -8.23
C LEU A 64 -4.65 12.94 -8.89
N ALA A 65 -4.42 11.68 -8.57
CA ALA A 65 -3.33 10.86 -9.13
C ALA A 65 -3.43 10.75 -10.66
N LEU A 66 -4.63 10.60 -11.21
CA LEU A 66 -4.84 10.55 -12.67
C LEU A 66 -4.36 11.83 -13.38
N VAL A 67 -4.48 12.97 -12.71
CA VAL A 67 -4.03 14.27 -13.28
C VAL A 67 -2.51 14.45 -13.12
N ILE A 68 -1.95 13.95 -12.02
CA ILE A 68 -0.54 14.15 -11.67
C ILE A 68 0.37 13.19 -12.45
N ILE A 69 -0.07 11.96 -12.70
CA ILE A 69 0.75 10.90 -13.32
C ILE A 69 1.34 11.31 -14.67
N ASP A 70 0.60 12.07 -15.45
CA ASP A 70 1.02 12.53 -16.78
C ASP A 70 2.01 13.71 -16.71
N ARG A 71 2.03 14.46 -15.60
CA ARG A 71 2.88 15.65 -15.44
C ARG A 71 4.22 15.35 -14.77
N VAL A 72 4.22 14.53 -13.72
CA VAL A 72 5.41 14.27 -12.89
C VAL A 72 6.23 13.09 -13.41
N GLY A 73 5.60 12.15 -14.11
CA GLY A 73 6.25 10.94 -14.58
C GLY A 73 6.18 9.79 -13.55
N ARG A 74 6.00 8.56 -14.09
CA ARG A 74 5.71 7.36 -13.29
C ARG A 74 6.77 7.05 -12.25
N LYS A 75 8.05 7.11 -12.66
CA LYS A 75 9.19 6.73 -11.81
C LYS A 75 9.37 7.65 -10.60
N GLN A 76 9.29 8.96 -10.82
CA GLN A 76 9.42 9.95 -9.74
C GLN A 76 8.24 9.83 -8.76
N LEU A 77 7.04 9.61 -9.28
CA LEU A 77 5.84 9.47 -8.47
C LEU A 77 5.91 8.26 -7.52
N VAL A 78 6.44 7.13 -8.01
CA VAL A 78 6.69 5.94 -7.17
C VAL A 78 7.71 6.24 -6.07
N TYR A 79 8.86 6.85 -6.41
CA TYR A 79 9.88 7.15 -5.39
C TYR A 79 9.36 8.08 -4.29
N TRP A 80 8.69 9.17 -4.66
CA TRP A 80 8.12 10.11 -3.70
C TRP A 80 7.03 9.46 -2.84
N GLY A 81 6.13 8.70 -3.47
CA GLY A 81 5.04 8.05 -2.75
C GLY A 81 5.53 6.96 -1.82
N VAL A 82 6.41 6.07 -2.28
CA VAL A 82 6.94 4.98 -1.42
C VAL A 82 7.77 5.53 -0.27
N SER A 83 8.56 6.59 -0.50
CA SER A 83 9.28 7.27 0.59
C SER A 83 8.32 7.83 1.64
N GLY A 84 7.24 8.50 1.21
CA GLY A 84 6.20 9.00 2.11
C GLY A 84 5.48 7.89 2.85
N MET A 85 5.23 6.74 2.21
CA MET A 85 4.65 5.57 2.85
C MET A 85 5.56 5.00 3.95
N ILE A 86 6.86 4.86 3.69
CA ILE A 86 7.83 4.38 4.69
C ILE A 86 7.83 5.28 5.91
N VAL A 87 7.93 6.60 5.72
CA VAL A 87 7.91 7.57 6.83
C VAL A 87 6.61 7.47 7.63
N SER A 88 5.46 7.42 6.94
CA SER A 88 4.15 7.31 7.60
C SER A 88 4.02 6.00 8.40
N LEU A 89 4.43 4.86 7.84
CA LEU A 89 4.40 3.57 8.51
C LEU A 89 5.32 3.51 9.73
N LEU A 90 6.51 4.11 9.64
CA LEU A 90 7.42 4.23 10.78
C LEU A 90 6.82 5.09 11.89
N CYS A 91 6.18 6.21 11.56
CA CYS A 91 5.50 7.06 12.54
C CYS A 91 4.32 6.34 13.21
N ILE A 92 3.54 5.57 12.45
CA ILE A 92 2.44 4.75 12.99
C ILE A 92 3.00 3.66 13.93
N GLY A 93 4.05 2.94 13.51
CA GLY A 93 4.71 1.94 14.35
C GLY A 93 5.26 2.55 15.64
N PHE A 94 5.88 3.72 15.56
CA PHE A 94 6.37 4.46 16.72
C PHE A 94 5.24 4.89 17.66
N TYR A 95 4.10 5.31 17.11
CA TYR A 95 2.91 5.62 17.92
C TYR A 95 2.46 4.42 18.75
N PHE A 96 2.41 3.23 18.18
CA PHE A 96 2.03 2.02 18.92
C PHE A 96 3.08 1.56 19.94
N MET A 97 4.36 1.91 19.75
CA MET A 97 5.41 1.60 20.73
C MET A 97 5.42 2.57 21.90
N CYS A 98 5.37 3.86 21.63
CA CYS A 98 5.66 4.92 22.62
C CYS A 98 4.50 5.88 22.84
N GLY A 99 3.43 5.82 22.03
CA GLY A 99 2.33 6.80 22.07
C GLY A 99 1.61 6.86 23.41
N ALA A 100 1.40 5.71 24.05
CA ALA A 100 0.79 5.64 25.38
C ALA A 100 1.68 6.28 26.47
N ALA A 101 3.01 6.11 26.36
CA ALA A 101 3.97 6.70 27.31
C ALA A 101 4.13 8.21 27.10
N LEU A 102 3.97 8.69 25.86
CA LEU A 102 4.09 10.11 25.50
C LEU A 102 2.76 10.86 25.54
N GLY A 103 1.64 10.19 25.82
CA GLY A 103 0.31 10.79 25.84
C GLY A 103 -0.13 11.39 24.50
N LEU A 104 0.32 10.82 23.39
CA LEU A 104 0.00 11.34 22.07
C LEU A 104 -1.50 11.13 21.75
N PRO A 105 -2.19 12.14 21.23
CA PRO A 105 -3.61 12.02 20.89
C PRO A 105 -3.82 11.07 19.70
N SER A 106 -4.94 10.37 19.68
CA SER A 106 -5.33 9.46 18.57
C SER A 106 -5.43 10.17 17.22
N VAL A 107 -5.59 11.49 17.21
CA VAL A 107 -5.55 12.32 16.00
C VAL A 107 -4.20 12.21 15.28
N PHE A 108 -3.11 12.04 16.01
CA PHE A 108 -1.77 11.81 15.43
C PHE A 108 -1.77 10.54 14.57
N LEU A 109 -2.33 9.45 15.08
CA LEU A 109 -2.47 8.20 14.33
C LEU A 109 -3.28 8.41 13.04
N LEU A 110 -4.44 9.09 13.15
CA LEU A 110 -5.29 9.36 12.00
C LEU A 110 -4.57 10.18 10.92
N VAL A 111 -3.82 11.22 11.29
CA VAL A 111 -3.08 12.04 10.34
C VAL A 111 -2.05 11.22 9.57
N PHE A 112 -1.29 10.35 10.23
CA PHE A 112 -0.31 9.50 9.55
C PHE A 112 -0.95 8.39 8.72
N PHE A 113 -2.11 7.88 9.13
CA PHE A 113 -2.91 6.98 8.29
C PHE A 113 -3.38 7.67 6.99
N LEU A 114 -3.90 8.89 7.11
CA LEU A 114 -4.32 9.68 5.95
C LEU A 114 -3.14 10.00 5.02
N ALA A 115 -1.98 10.36 5.60
CA ALA A 115 -0.76 10.61 4.84
C ALA A 115 -0.26 9.34 4.12
N TYR A 116 -0.31 8.19 4.78
CA TYR A 116 0.01 6.90 4.19
C TYR A 116 -0.89 6.57 3.00
N ILE A 117 -2.22 6.69 3.17
CA ILE A 117 -3.19 6.43 2.10
C ILE A 117 -3.03 7.42 0.94
N PHE A 118 -2.78 8.69 1.24
CA PHE A 118 -2.49 9.69 0.22
C PHE A 118 -1.26 9.31 -0.61
N CYS A 119 -0.14 9.00 0.02
CA CYS A 119 1.09 8.60 -0.66
C CYS A 119 0.89 7.32 -1.48
N CYS A 120 0.16 6.35 -0.94
CA CYS A 120 -0.15 5.09 -1.62
C CYS A 120 -1.05 5.30 -2.84
N ALA A 121 -2.14 6.05 -2.70
CA ALA A 121 -3.09 6.27 -3.78
C ALA A 121 -2.45 7.04 -4.95
N VAL A 122 -1.59 8.03 -4.66
CA VAL A 122 -0.87 8.78 -5.69
C VAL A 122 0.18 7.93 -6.40
N SER A 123 0.85 7.04 -5.69
CA SER A 123 1.96 6.26 -6.26
C SER A 123 1.53 4.88 -6.76
N ILE A 124 1.33 3.95 -5.83
CA ILE A 124 1.20 2.53 -6.18
C ILE A 124 -0.13 2.22 -6.84
N CYS A 125 -1.24 2.71 -6.27
CA CYS A 125 -2.57 2.39 -6.79
C CYS A 125 -2.78 2.89 -8.22
N ALA A 126 -2.26 4.08 -8.54
CA ALA A 126 -2.38 4.65 -9.88
C ALA A 126 -1.33 4.09 -10.84
N VAL A 127 -0.07 3.96 -10.39
CA VAL A 127 1.07 3.68 -11.26
C VAL A 127 1.20 2.19 -11.63
N VAL A 128 0.85 1.26 -10.73
CA VAL A 128 1.04 -0.18 -10.98
C VAL A 128 0.35 -0.63 -12.26
N TRP A 129 -0.92 -0.29 -12.47
CA TRP A 129 -1.66 -0.71 -13.64
C TRP A 129 -1.14 -0.09 -14.94
N VAL A 130 -0.74 1.19 -14.87
CA VAL A 130 -0.14 1.89 -16.02
C VAL A 130 1.22 1.27 -16.35
N LEU A 131 2.07 1.04 -15.33
CA LEU A 131 3.39 0.45 -15.50
C LEU A 131 3.30 -0.96 -16.12
N LEU A 132 2.41 -1.81 -15.60
CA LEU A 132 2.17 -3.14 -16.15
C LEU A 132 1.69 -3.09 -17.60
N SER A 133 0.80 -2.15 -17.94
CA SER A 133 0.29 -2.00 -19.31
C SER A 133 1.36 -1.50 -20.29
N GLU A 134 2.33 -0.73 -19.83
CA GLU A 134 3.43 -0.21 -20.64
C GLU A 134 4.59 -1.19 -20.79
N MET A 135 4.84 -2.03 -19.78
CA MET A 135 5.90 -3.05 -19.83
C MET A 135 5.63 -4.14 -20.86
N TYR A 136 4.35 -4.50 -21.08
CA TYR A 136 4.02 -5.64 -21.92
C TYR A 136 3.81 -5.26 -23.38
N PRO A 137 4.43 -6.02 -24.34
CA PRO A 137 4.16 -5.87 -25.76
C PRO A 137 2.68 -6.07 -26.06
N THR A 138 2.12 -5.29 -27.00
CA THR A 138 0.70 -5.32 -27.36
C THR A 138 0.15 -6.72 -27.66
N ARG A 139 0.99 -7.58 -28.23
CA ARG A 139 0.63 -8.95 -28.66
C ARG A 139 0.28 -9.88 -27.50
N VAL A 140 0.91 -9.71 -26.33
CA VAL A 140 0.74 -10.58 -25.16
C VAL A 140 0.20 -9.82 -23.93
N ARG A 141 -0.05 -8.53 -24.07
CA ARG A 141 -0.46 -7.63 -22.97
C ARG A 141 -1.67 -8.17 -22.21
N GLY A 142 -2.72 -8.62 -22.91
CA GLY A 142 -3.93 -9.13 -22.25
C GLY A 142 -3.64 -10.31 -21.33
N LEU A 143 -2.90 -11.31 -21.82
CA LEU A 143 -2.55 -12.50 -21.04
C LEU A 143 -1.62 -12.14 -19.87
N ALA A 144 -0.58 -11.34 -20.11
CA ALA A 144 0.38 -10.95 -19.10
C ALA A 144 -0.26 -10.10 -17.97
N MET A 145 -1.15 -9.17 -18.33
CA MET A 145 -1.92 -8.39 -17.34
C MET A 145 -2.89 -9.27 -16.55
N SER A 146 -3.49 -10.28 -17.15
CA SER A 146 -4.37 -11.22 -16.44
C SER A 146 -3.59 -12.04 -15.40
N ILE A 147 -2.39 -12.49 -15.74
CA ILE A 147 -1.50 -13.22 -14.81
C ILE A 147 -1.04 -12.30 -13.69
N ALA A 148 -0.60 -11.08 -14.00
CA ALA A 148 -0.20 -10.11 -12.98
C ALA A 148 -1.38 -9.71 -12.07
N GLY A 149 -2.59 -9.55 -12.64
CA GLY A 149 -3.81 -9.31 -11.89
C GLY A 149 -4.17 -10.46 -10.96
N LEU A 150 -4.07 -11.71 -11.42
CA LEU A 150 -4.26 -12.89 -10.57
C LEU A 150 -3.26 -12.91 -9.41
N ALA A 151 -1.98 -12.66 -9.70
CA ALA A 151 -0.94 -12.60 -8.68
C ALA A 151 -1.20 -11.48 -7.65
N LEU A 152 -1.68 -10.31 -8.10
CA LEU A 152 -2.09 -9.21 -7.23
C LEU A 152 -3.21 -9.64 -6.27
N TRP A 153 -4.26 -10.30 -6.76
CA TRP A 153 -5.36 -10.76 -5.92
C TRP A 153 -4.96 -11.88 -4.96
N VAL A 154 -4.06 -12.78 -5.37
CA VAL A 154 -3.46 -13.78 -4.47
C VAL A 154 -2.67 -13.08 -3.37
N GLY A 155 -1.86 -12.07 -3.70
CA GLY A 155 -1.14 -11.25 -2.72
C GLY A 155 -2.09 -10.55 -1.74
N THR A 156 -3.18 -9.97 -2.25
CA THR A 156 -4.25 -9.35 -1.43
C THR A 156 -4.87 -10.34 -0.45
N TYR A 157 -5.19 -11.55 -0.93
CA TYR A 157 -5.73 -12.61 -0.08
C TYR A 157 -4.76 -13.01 1.02
N LEU A 158 -3.49 -13.23 0.67
CA LEU A 158 -2.46 -13.60 1.65
C LEU A 158 -2.29 -12.52 2.73
N ILE A 159 -2.21 -11.26 2.35
CA ILE A 159 -2.13 -10.15 3.32
C ILE A 159 -3.38 -10.07 4.17
N GLY A 160 -4.57 -10.23 3.58
CA GLY A 160 -5.83 -10.24 4.32
C GLY A 160 -5.88 -11.33 5.39
N GLN A 161 -5.36 -12.53 5.09
CA GLN A 161 -5.27 -13.63 6.06
C GLN A 161 -4.15 -13.46 7.09
N LEU A 162 -3.01 -12.92 6.68
CA LEU A 162 -1.86 -12.74 7.58
C LEU A 162 -2.03 -11.57 8.53
N THR A 163 -2.74 -10.52 8.14
CA THR A 163 -2.87 -9.29 8.95
C THR A 163 -3.45 -9.53 10.34
N PRO A 164 -4.57 -10.26 10.55
CA PRO A 164 -5.08 -10.53 11.90
C PRO A 164 -4.06 -11.29 12.75
N TRP A 165 -3.46 -12.33 12.17
CA TRP A 165 -2.42 -13.11 12.86
C TRP A 165 -1.22 -12.24 13.25
N MET A 166 -0.81 -11.33 12.38
CA MET A 166 0.30 -10.40 12.65
C MET A 166 -0.06 -9.40 13.74
N LEU A 167 -1.28 -8.85 13.72
CA LEU A 167 -1.75 -7.92 14.74
C LEU A 167 -1.82 -8.55 16.13
N GLU A 168 -2.16 -9.83 16.21
CA GLU A 168 -2.24 -10.60 17.46
C GLU A 168 -0.86 -11.02 17.98
N ASN A 169 0.04 -11.49 17.09
CA ASN A 169 1.30 -12.12 17.49
C ASN A 169 2.51 -11.18 17.44
N LEU A 170 2.57 -10.26 16.47
CA LEU A 170 3.68 -9.32 16.32
C LEU A 170 3.44 -7.95 16.98
N THR A 171 2.27 -7.74 17.57
CA THR A 171 1.78 -6.42 17.99
C THR A 171 1.51 -5.46 16.79
N PRO A 172 0.65 -4.46 16.95
CA PRO A 172 0.43 -3.47 15.89
C PRO A 172 1.71 -2.78 15.42
N ALA A 173 2.59 -2.40 16.35
CA ALA A 173 3.86 -1.76 16.03
C ALA A 173 4.75 -2.62 15.13
N GLY A 174 4.93 -3.90 15.48
CA GLY A 174 5.75 -4.84 14.70
C GLY A 174 5.20 -5.05 13.29
N THR A 175 3.87 -5.10 13.14
CA THR A 175 3.19 -5.23 11.85
C THR A 175 3.48 -4.04 10.94
N PHE A 176 3.40 -2.80 11.45
CA PHE A 176 3.70 -1.61 10.66
C PHE A 176 5.18 -1.47 10.29
N PHE A 177 6.09 -1.88 11.18
CA PHE A 177 7.52 -1.92 10.84
C PHE A 177 7.82 -2.96 9.76
N LEU A 178 7.15 -4.10 9.77
CA LEU A 178 7.29 -5.10 8.72
C LEU A 178 6.80 -4.57 7.36
N PHE A 179 5.65 -3.89 7.34
CA PHE A 179 5.16 -3.24 6.12
C PHE A 179 6.13 -2.17 5.60
N ALA A 180 6.71 -1.36 6.50
CA ALA A 180 7.73 -0.39 6.13
C ALA A 180 8.99 -1.06 5.52
N ALA A 181 9.43 -2.17 6.10
CA ALA A 181 10.54 -2.97 5.57
C ALA A 181 10.24 -3.53 4.18
N MET A 182 8.99 -3.98 3.94
CA MET A 182 8.55 -4.48 2.63
C MET A 182 8.42 -3.39 1.55
N CYS A 183 8.35 -2.12 1.95
CA CYS A 183 8.41 -1.01 0.99
C CYS A 183 9.81 -0.81 0.38
N VAL A 184 10.88 -1.20 1.10
CA VAL A 184 12.27 -0.98 0.65
C VAL A 184 12.61 -1.74 -0.63
N PRO A 185 12.32 -3.06 -0.78
CA PRO A 185 12.57 -3.78 -2.02
C PRO A 185 11.84 -3.22 -3.24
N TYR A 186 10.73 -2.52 -3.02
CA TYR A 186 9.97 -1.91 -4.11
C TYR A 186 10.65 -0.65 -4.68
N MET A 187 11.55 -0.03 -3.92
CA MET A 187 12.35 1.13 -4.37
C MET A 187 13.57 0.73 -5.21
N LEU A 188 13.98 -0.53 -5.16
CA LEU A 188 15.14 -1.08 -5.90
C LEU A 188 14.74 -1.59 -7.28
#